data_099f8743d37c12e669a0c4ffc8de0b5d
#
_entry.id   099f8743d37c12e669a0c4ffc8de0b5d
#
_cell.length_a   1.000
_cell.length_b   1.000
_cell.length_c   1.000
_cell.angle_alpha   90.00
_cell.angle_beta   90.00
_cell.angle_gamma   90.00
#
_symmetry.space_group_name_H-M   'P 1'
#
loop_
_entity.id
_entity.type
_entity.pdbx_description
1 polymer ?
#
loop_
_entity_poly.entity_id
_entity_poly.type
_entity_poly.pdbx_seq_one_letter_code
_entity_poly.pdbx_strand_id
1 'polypeptide(L)'
;PILLDSFRDKVIPLEYLRASEGQRWALLQGLMDSDGCIGREKSQSVYVSTIRQLAESVRELLWSLGIKNAMTVGPSLRYGKPTGERLYTIRFTTFDDQPTSRLKRKYDRKRERTKKTRSCFHYLRDIQPLPYRVKMRCIQVDSPSHQYLAGPSMVPTHNSELGAAIALNMLVNDDEWKAEVYSCASDRQQAAIVFDV
;
A
#
# COMPACT_ATOMS: atom_id res chain seq x y z
N PRO A 1 11.55 -26.79 5.98
CA PRO A 1 12.60 -25.80 6.15
C PRO A 1 12.98 -25.27 4.79
N ILE A 2 12.62 -24.03 4.50
CA ILE A 2 13.05 -23.35 3.28
C ILE A 2 14.51 -22.98 3.51
N LEU A 3 15.41 -23.77 2.98
CA LEU A 3 16.82 -23.41 2.87
C LEU A 3 16.93 -22.25 1.89
N LEU A 4 17.14 -21.06 2.40
CA LEU A 4 17.50 -19.90 1.60
C LEU A 4 18.94 -20.08 1.13
N ASP A 5 19.12 -20.41 -0.13
CA ASP A 5 20.43 -20.77 -0.72
C ASP A 5 21.44 -19.60 -0.76
N SER A 6 21.00 -18.38 -0.51
CA SER A 6 21.91 -17.26 -0.32
C SER A 6 21.35 -16.17 0.59
N PHE A 7 22.24 -15.44 1.26
CA PHE A 7 21.90 -14.24 2.05
C PHE A 7 21.24 -13.12 1.21
N ARG A 8 21.35 -13.19 -0.11
CA ARG A 8 20.85 -12.17 -1.05
C ARG A 8 19.44 -12.44 -1.57
N ASP A 9 18.92 -13.65 -1.39
CA ASP A 9 17.61 -14.08 -1.93
C ASP A 9 16.50 -14.13 -0.87
N LYS A 10 16.67 -13.34 0.21
CA LYS A 10 15.65 -13.25 1.25
C LYS A 10 14.39 -12.60 0.71
N VAL A 11 13.30 -13.34 0.76
CA VAL A 11 11.95 -12.90 0.40
C VAL A 11 10.97 -13.45 1.43
N ILE A 12 9.88 -12.77 1.67
CA ILE A 12 8.78 -13.31 2.48
C ILE A 12 7.96 -14.22 1.57
N PRO A 13 7.81 -15.51 1.88
CA PRO A 13 6.99 -16.42 1.10
C PRO A 13 5.53 -15.95 1.02
N LEU A 14 4.87 -16.24 -0.12
CA LEU A 14 3.54 -15.74 -0.40
C LEU A 14 2.49 -16.23 0.61
N GLU A 15 2.63 -17.45 1.11
CA GLU A 15 1.76 -18.01 2.14
C GLU A 15 1.74 -17.16 3.42
N TYR A 16 2.86 -16.56 3.81
CA TYR A 16 2.91 -15.65 4.96
C TYR A 16 2.27 -14.29 4.64
N LEU A 17 2.41 -13.79 3.41
CA LEU A 17 1.79 -12.55 2.98
C LEU A 17 0.27 -12.68 2.82
N ARG A 18 -0.25 -13.90 2.66
CA ARG A 18 -1.68 -14.23 2.54
C ARG A 18 -2.26 -14.92 3.78
N ALA A 19 -1.47 -15.02 4.84
CA ALA A 19 -1.91 -15.57 6.12
C ALA A 19 -2.98 -14.68 6.79
N SER A 20 -3.56 -15.13 7.90
CA SER A 20 -4.53 -14.34 8.66
C SER A 20 -3.94 -13.01 9.10
N GLU A 21 -4.80 -12.02 9.37
CA GLU A 21 -4.36 -10.69 9.80
C GLU A 21 -3.44 -10.76 11.02
N GLY A 22 -3.83 -11.54 12.05
CA GLY A 22 -3.01 -11.72 13.26
C GLY A 22 -1.64 -12.31 12.99
N GLN A 23 -1.54 -13.27 12.05
CA GLN A 23 -0.25 -13.85 11.65
C GLN A 23 0.61 -12.84 10.89
N ARG A 24 0.01 -12.03 10.01
CA ARG A 24 0.72 -10.96 9.29
C ARG A 24 1.22 -9.86 10.24
N TRP A 25 0.43 -9.51 11.26
CA TRP A 25 0.87 -8.62 12.33
C TRP A 25 2.04 -9.20 13.12
N ALA A 26 1.97 -10.47 13.50
CA ALA A 26 3.06 -11.15 14.20
C ALA A 26 4.34 -11.18 13.36
N LEU A 27 4.23 -11.41 12.05
CA LEU A 27 5.35 -11.36 11.12
C LEU A 27 5.95 -9.94 11.07
N LEU A 28 5.12 -8.90 10.93
CA LEU A 28 5.58 -7.51 10.94
C LEU A 28 6.33 -7.18 12.25
N GLN A 29 5.78 -7.59 13.39
CA GLN A 29 6.43 -7.39 14.68
C GLN A 29 7.79 -8.08 14.76
N GLY A 30 7.91 -9.33 14.28
CA GLY A 30 9.20 -10.03 14.23
C GLY A 30 10.24 -9.31 13.37
N LEU A 31 9.83 -8.84 12.18
CA LEU A 31 10.70 -8.05 11.30
C LEU A 31 11.13 -6.73 11.94
N MET A 32 10.21 -6.06 12.64
CA MET A 32 10.50 -4.82 13.35
C MET A 32 11.35 -5.05 14.60
N ASP A 33 11.25 -6.21 15.24
CA ASP A 33 12.06 -6.56 16.39
C ASP A 33 13.51 -6.82 16.00
N SER A 34 13.75 -7.41 14.82
CA SER A 34 15.11 -7.62 14.29
C SER A 34 15.69 -6.32 13.71
N ASP A 35 15.24 -5.93 12.53
CA ASP A 35 15.87 -4.91 11.70
C ASP A 35 15.12 -3.57 11.68
N GLY A 36 13.98 -3.48 12.38
CA GLY A 36 13.20 -2.25 12.47
C GLY A 36 13.66 -1.30 13.57
N CYS A 37 13.34 -0.03 13.43
CA CYS A 37 13.47 0.95 14.49
C CYS A 37 12.24 1.87 14.58
N ILE A 38 12.05 2.48 15.74
CA ILE A 38 11.00 3.49 15.98
C ILE A 38 11.71 4.80 16.30
N GLY A 39 11.43 5.82 15.50
CA GLY A 39 12.01 7.16 15.68
C GLY A 39 11.43 7.86 16.90
N ARG A 40 12.30 8.44 17.74
CA ARG A 40 11.90 9.10 19.00
C ARG A 40 11.02 10.34 18.80
N GLU A 41 11.30 11.12 17.75
CA GLU A 41 10.63 12.42 17.57
C GLU A 41 9.29 12.31 16.82
N LYS A 42 9.15 11.35 15.92
CA LYS A 42 8.02 11.28 14.97
C LYS A 42 7.11 10.09 15.19
N SER A 43 7.39 9.23 16.16
CA SER A 43 6.69 7.94 16.34
C SER A 43 6.57 7.15 15.02
N GLN A 44 7.52 7.35 14.13
CA GLN A 44 7.55 6.72 12.82
C GLN A 44 8.33 5.43 12.91
N SER A 45 7.75 4.36 12.44
CA SER A 45 8.41 3.08 12.27
C SER A 45 9.22 3.08 10.99
N VAL A 46 10.43 2.54 11.07
CA VAL A 46 11.36 2.45 9.93
C VAL A 46 11.88 1.03 9.85
N TYR A 47 11.79 0.43 8.68
CA TYR A 47 12.43 -0.83 8.34
C TYR A 47 13.46 -0.59 7.24
N VAL A 48 14.61 -1.23 7.35
CA VAL A 48 15.69 -1.07 6.38
C VAL A 48 16.19 -2.42 5.88
N SER A 49 16.54 -2.50 4.61
CA SER A 49 17.15 -3.69 4.01
C SER A 49 18.06 -3.29 2.85
N THR A 50 19.14 -4.03 2.63
CA THR A 50 19.93 -3.95 1.39
C THR A 50 19.37 -4.86 0.31
N ILE A 51 18.44 -5.75 0.64
CA ILE A 51 17.80 -6.70 -0.27
C ILE A 51 16.48 -6.11 -0.77
N ARG A 52 16.43 -5.83 -2.08
CA ARG A 52 15.27 -5.19 -2.72
C ARG A 52 14.00 -6.02 -2.57
N GLN A 53 14.08 -7.31 -2.86
CA GLN A 53 12.91 -8.21 -2.81
C GLN A 53 12.32 -8.31 -1.41
N LEU A 54 13.16 -8.36 -0.38
CA LEU A 54 12.71 -8.34 1.01
C LEU A 54 12.01 -7.01 1.35
N ALA A 55 12.58 -5.89 0.93
CA ALA A 55 11.97 -4.58 1.14
C ALA A 55 10.60 -4.46 0.43
N GLU A 56 10.48 -4.97 -0.79
CA GLU A 56 9.20 -5.00 -1.52
C GLU A 56 8.18 -5.92 -0.84
N SER A 57 8.59 -7.09 -0.34
CA SER A 57 7.72 -7.99 0.44
C SER A 57 7.22 -7.33 1.74
N VAL A 58 8.08 -6.59 2.43
CA VAL A 58 7.68 -5.83 3.64
C VAL A 58 6.68 -4.73 3.29
N ARG A 59 6.83 -4.05 2.15
CA ARG A 59 5.83 -3.08 1.69
C ARG A 59 4.49 -3.73 1.39
N GLU A 60 4.49 -4.87 0.71
CA GLU A 60 3.28 -5.63 0.43
C GLU A 60 2.59 -6.07 1.73
N LEU A 61 3.37 -6.56 2.71
CA LEU A 61 2.86 -6.90 4.04
C LEU A 61 2.17 -5.69 4.69
N LEU A 62 2.80 -4.52 4.67
CA LEU A 62 2.24 -3.29 5.22
C LEU A 62 0.93 -2.89 4.52
N TRP A 63 0.89 -2.92 3.19
CA TRP A 63 -0.32 -2.62 2.43
C TRP A 63 -1.45 -3.61 2.72
N SER A 64 -1.12 -4.90 2.87
CA SER A 64 -2.10 -5.93 3.21
C SER A 64 -2.69 -5.76 4.61
N LEU A 65 -2.04 -4.99 5.47
CA LEU A 65 -2.52 -4.56 6.80
C LEU A 65 -3.14 -3.15 6.79
N GLY A 66 -3.39 -2.58 5.62
CA GLY A 66 -3.94 -1.23 5.47
C GLY A 66 -2.97 -0.11 5.87
N ILE A 67 -1.68 -0.40 6.01
CA ILE A 67 -0.68 0.56 6.49
C ILE A 67 -0.03 1.27 5.32
N LYS A 68 -0.22 2.59 5.22
CA LYS A 68 0.50 3.43 4.25
C LYS A 68 1.99 3.46 4.56
N ASN A 69 2.79 3.29 3.53
CA ASN A 69 4.23 3.34 3.64
C ASN A 69 4.87 4.11 2.49
N ALA A 70 6.07 4.59 2.72
CA ALA A 70 6.92 5.19 1.70
C ALA A 70 8.27 4.49 1.71
N MET A 71 8.81 4.18 0.53
CA MET A 71 10.15 3.63 0.38
C MET A 71 11.06 4.65 -0.29
N THR A 72 12.24 4.83 0.28
CA THR A 72 13.32 5.60 -0.31
C THR A 72 14.52 4.69 -0.53
N VAL A 73 15.27 4.94 -1.60
CA VAL A 73 16.48 4.19 -1.94
C VAL A 73 17.67 5.15 -1.89
N GLY A 74 18.69 4.75 -1.17
CA GLY A 74 19.92 5.52 -1.02
C GLY A 74 21.15 4.61 -0.98
N PRO A 75 22.35 5.18 -0.85
CA PRO A 75 23.56 4.40 -0.63
C PRO A 75 23.54 3.76 0.76
N SER A 76 23.99 2.52 0.86
CA SER A 76 24.29 1.90 2.14
C SER A 76 25.62 2.41 2.66
N LEU A 77 25.63 2.85 3.92
CA LEU A 77 26.82 3.39 4.56
C LEU A 77 27.26 2.48 5.71
N ARG A 78 28.56 2.19 5.79
CA ARG A 78 29.16 1.52 6.93
C ARG A 78 30.29 2.42 7.47
N TYR A 79 30.19 2.83 8.73
CA TYR A 79 31.10 3.81 9.35
C TYR A 79 31.26 5.11 8.53
N GLY A 80 30.15 5.59 7.96
CA GLY A 80 30.13 6.80 7.14
C GLY A 80 30.65 6.64 5.70
N LYS A 81 31.13 5.46 5.31
CA LYS A 81 31.65 5.17 3.97
C LYS A 81 30.62 4.36 3.15
N PRO A 82 30.43 4.66 1.86
CA PRO A 82 29.56 3.88 0.98
C PRO A 82 30.07 2.44 0.85
N THR A 83 29.14 1.47 0.97
CA THR A 83 29.46 0.03 0.80
C THR A 83 29.36 -0.44 -0.66
N GLY A 84 28.88 0.42 -1.58
CA GLY A 84 28.54 0.03 -2.94
C GLY A 84 27.14 -0.58 -3.08
N GLU A 85 26.47 -0.91 -1.98
CA GLU A 85 25.11 -1.46 -1.97
C GLU A 85 24.07 -0.36 -1.86
N ARG A 86 22.82 -0.67 -2.29
CA ARG A 86 21.66 0.19 -2.08
C ARG A 86 20.98 -0.16 -0.76
N LEU A 87 20.56 0.88 -0.02
CA LEU A 87 19.73 0.73 1.17
C LEU A 87 18.30 1.13 0.85
N TYR A 88 17.37 0.19 1.06
CA TYR A 88 15.93 0.38 0.93
C TYR A 88 15.38 0.72 2.31
N THR A 89 14.88 1.94 2.46
CA THR A 89 14.33 2.43 3.73
C THR A 89 12.82 2.60 3.60
N ILE A 90 12.06 1.81 4.35
CA ILE A 90 10.61 1.83 4.39
C ILE A 90 10.18 2.58 5.64
N ARG A 91 9.39 3.65 5.47
CA ARG A 91 8.85 4.46 6.56
C ARG A 91 7.34 4.34 6.59
N PHE A 92 6.80 4.07 7.77
CA PHE A 92 5.37 3.93 7.97
C PHE A 92 4.96 4.36 9.37
N THR A 93 3.67 4.54 9.56
CA THR A 93 3.10 4.86 10.85
C THR A 93 1.85 4.03 11.03
N THR A 94 1.74 3.36 12.17
CA THR A 94 0.56 2.60 12.57
C THR A 94 -0.37 3.44 13.42
N PHE A 95 -1.62 3.01 13.53
CA PHE A 95 -2.58 3.52 14.49
C PHE A 95 -2.15 3.14 15.93
N ASP A 96 -2.66 3.89 16.91
CA ASP A 96 -2.07 3.88 18.27
C ASP A 96 -2.32 2.61 19.07
N ASP A 97 -3.32 1.82 18.70
CA ASP A 97 -3.77 0.61 19.38
C ASP A 97 -2.96 -0.66 19.07
N GLN A 98 -2.10 -0.62 18.06
CA GLN A 98 -1.32 -1.80 17.66
C GLN A 98 0.19 -1.54 17.67
N PRO A 99 0.94 -2.20 18.57
CA PRO A 99 2.39 -2.05 18.65
C PRO A 99 3.07 -2.73 17.46
N THR A 100 3.96 -1.99 16.79
CA THR A 100 4.77 -2.52 15.67
C THR A 100 5.98 -3.34 16.12
N SER A 101 6.26 -3.41 17.40
CA SER A 101 7.37 -4.16 18.00
C SER A 101 6.91 -4.76 19.33
N ARG A 102 7.35 -5.96 19.63
CA ARG A 102 7.13 -6.63 20.93
C ARG A 102 8.21 -6.26 21.94
N LEU A 103 9.36 -5.76 21.48
CA LEU A 103 10.43 -5.35 22.36
C LEU A 103 10.08 -4.03 23.05
N LYS A 104 9.93 -4.09 24.39
CA LYS A 104 9.59 -2.93 25.23
C LYS A 104 10.49 -1.72 24.95
N ARG A 105 11.80 -1.93 24.82
CA ARG A 105 12.80 -0.88 24.50
C ARG A 105 12.52 -0.12 23.17
N LYS A 106 11.87 -0.79 22.19
CA LYS A 106 11.47 -0.18 20.92
C LYS A 106 10.09 0.44 21.03
N TYR A 107 9.16 -0.25 21.69
CA TYR A 107 7.79 0.24 21.90
C TYR A 107 7.74 1.53 22.74
N ASP A 108 8.49 1.61 23.84
CA ASP A 108 8.54 2.79 24.72
C ASP A 108 9.09 4.06 24.01
N ARG A 109 9.65 3.92 22.80
CA ARG A 109 10.03 5.06 21.96
C ARG A 109 8.87 5.69 21.24
N LYS A 110 7.74 4.98 21.14
CA LYS A 110 6.53 5.49 20.51
C LYS A 110 5.93 6.53 21.45
N ARG A 111 5.95 7.81 21.07
CA ARG A 111 5.28 8.86 21.81
C ARG A 111 3.80 8.91 21.42
N GLU A 112 2.92 9.19 22.40
CA GLU A 112 1.54 9.50 22.11
C GLU A 112 1.46 10.66 21.11
N ARG A 113 0.61 10.52 20.13
CA ARG A 113 0.42 11.53 19.11
C ARG A 113 -0.62 12.54 19.60
N THR A 114 -0.19 13.78 19.78
CA THR A 114 -1.08 14.91 20.07
C THR A 114 -1.90 15.38 18.88
N LYS A 115 -1.54 14.95 17.65
CA LYS A 115 -2.26 15.31 16.42
C LYS A 115 -2.89 14.08 15.79
N LYS A 116 -4.16 14.22 15.39
CA LYS A 116 -4.90 13.18 14.62
C LYS A 116 -4.06 12.68 13.45
N THR A 117 -4.06 11.38 13.26
CA THR A 117 -3.36 10.68 12.18
C THR A 117 -3.75 11.29 10.84
N ARG A 118 -2.76 11.48 9.97
CA ARG A 118 -3.03 11.85 8.57
C ARG A 118 -3.99 10.83 7.98
N SER A 119 -4.92 11.36 7.19
CA SER A 119 -5.95 10.60 6.48
C SER A 119 -5.42 9.26 5.95
N CYS A 120 -6.18 8.19 6.18
CA CYS A 120 -5.95 6.89 5.54
C CYS A 120 -6.40 6.87 4.07
N PHE A 121 -6.95 7.96 3.55
CA PHE A 121 -7.38 8.05 2.16
C PHE A 121 -6.20 8.03 1.18
N HIS A 122 -6.37 7.35 0.06
CA HIS A 122 -5.52 7.46 -1.10
C HIS A 122 -6.06 8.58 -1.99
N TYR A 123 -5.17 9.33 -2.62
CA TYR A 123 -5.53 10.42 -3.51
C TYR A 123 -5.10 10.07 -4.93
N LEU A 124 -6.01 10.19 -5.88
CA LEU A 124 -5.68 10.23 -7.29
C LEU A 124 -4.95 11.56 -7.55
N ARG A 125 -3.72 11.51 -7.98
CA ARG A 125 -2.91 12.71 -8.24
C ARG A 125 -2.93 13.12 -9.68
N ASP A 126 -3.09 12.15 -10.58
CA ASP A 126 -3.02 12.35 -12.00
C ASP A 126 -3.73 11.21 -12.73
N ILE A 127 -4.43 11.51 -13.80
CA ILE A 127 -5.07 10.55 -14.69
C ILE A 127 -4.59 10.90 -16.10
N GLN A 128 -3.82 10.03 -16.70
CA GLN A 128 -3.28 10.23 -18.04
C GLN A 128 -3.87 9.20 -19.00
N PRO A 129 -4.35 9.63 -20.19
CA PRO A 129 -4.80 8.71 -21.22
C PRO A 129 -3.61 7.88 -21.72
N LEU A 130 -3.82 6.59 -21.89
CA LEU A 130 -2.83 5.74 -22.53
C LEU A 130 -2.82 6.00 -24.04
N PRO A 131 -1.64 6.09 -24.69
CA PRO A 131 -1.54 6.32 -26.14
C PRO A 131 -1.94 5.08 -26.98
N TYR A 132 -2.37 4.00 -26.32
CA TYR A 132 -2.77 2.76 -26.96
C TYR A 132 -3.94 2.11 -26.19
N ARG A 133 -4.71 1.28 -26.90
CA ARG A 133 -5.80 0.51 -26.30
C ARG A 133 -5.26 -0.74 -25.61
N VAL A 134 -5.72 -0.99 -24.37
CA VAL A 134 -5.44 -2.20 -23.62
C VAL A 134 -6.70 -3.05 -23.46
N LYS A 135 -6.54 -4.37 -23.46
CA LYS A 135 -7.63 -5.27 -23.11
C LYS A 135 -7.92 -5.11 -21.62
N MET A 136 -9.14 -4.75 -21.30
CA MET A 136 -9.61 -4.62 -19.91
C MET A 136 -10.61 -5.71 -19.59
N ARG A 137 -10.74 -6.03 -18.29
CA ARG A 137 -11.78 -6.91 -17.76
C ARG A 137 -12.45 -6.21 -16.61
N CYS A 138 -13.76 -6.26 -16.58
CA CYS A 138 -14.55 -5.95 -15.40
C CYS A 138 -14.61 -7.21 -14.54
N ILE A 139 -14.36 -7.09 -13.25
CA ILE A 139 -14.45 -8.18 -12.30
C ILE A 139 -15.61 -7.92 -11.34
N GLN A 140 -16.36 -8.96 -11.05
CA GLN A 140 -17.36 -8.97 -10.00
C GLN A 140 -16.89 -9.91 -8.90
N VAL A 141 -17.09 -9.52 -7.63
CA VAL A 141 -16.72 -10.32 -6.46
C VAL A 141 -17.98 -10.59 -5.61
N ASP A 142 -18.01 -11.76 -4.98
CA ASP A 142 -19.16 -12.21 -4.15
C ASP A 142 -19.16 -11.62 -2.74
N SER A 143 -18.26 -10.65 -2.47
CA SER A 143 -18.26 -9.98 -1.18
C SER A 143 -19.50 -9.10 -1.03
N PRO A 144 -20.12 -9.00 0.16
CA PRO A 144 -21.30 -8.15 0.36
C PRO A 144 -21.08 -6.67 0.01
N SER A 145 -19.84 -6.19 0.09
CA SER A 145 -19.46 -4.82 -0.29
C SER A 145 -19.13 -4.68 -1.77
N HIS A 146 -19.05 -5.77 -2.52
CA HIS A 146 -18.56 -5.82 -3.90
C HIS A 146 -17.20 -5.15 -4.13
N GLN A 147 -16.46 -4.88 -3.05
CA GLN A 147 -15.13 -4.28 -3.10
C GLN A 147 -14.05 -5.33 -3.26
N TYR A 148 -13.02 -4.99 -4.00
CA TYR A 148 -11.80 -5.78 -4.15
C TYR A 148 -10.56 -4.89 -3.98
N LEU A 149 -9.42 -5.51 -3.71
CA LEU A 149 -8.16 -4.80 -3.55
C LEU A 149 -7.47 -4.65 -4.90
N ALA A 150 -7.22 -3.41 -5.32
CA ALA A 150 -6.61 -3.09 -6.60
C ALA A 150 -5.19 -2.56 -6.45
N GLY A 151 -4.35 -2.95 -7.39
CA GLY A 151 -2.97 -2.49 -7.51
C GLY A 151 -2.03 -2.99 -6.41
N PRO A 152 -0.74 -2.66 -6.52
CA PRO A 152 0.28 -3.10 -5.55
C PRO A 152 0.02 -2.57 -4.13
N SER A 153 -0.64 -1.40 -4.01
CA SER A 153 -0.95 -0.78 -2.72
C SER A 153 -2.22 -1.32 -2.06
N MET A 154 -2.86 -2.34 -2.65
CA MET A 154 -4.08 -2.99 -2.14
C MET A 154 -5.17 -1.98 -1.78
N VAL A 155 -5.44 -1.04 -2.68
CA VAL A 155 -6.48 -0.03 -2.49
C VAL A 155 -7.85 -0.69 -2.64
N PRO A 156 -8.74 -0.61 -1.62
CA PRO A 156 -10.11 -1.05 -1.77
C PRO A 156 -10.77 -0.27 -2.91
N THR A 157 -11.33 -0.99 -3.86
CA THR A 157 -11.89 -0.41 -5.08
C THR A 157 -13.21 -1.08 -5.39
N HIS A 158 -14.18 -0.27 -5.77
CA HIS A 158 -15.42 -0.70 -6.38
C HIS A 158 -15.44 -0.19 -7.82
N ASN A 159 -15.67 -1.04 -8.80
CA ASN A 159 -15.58 -0.66 -10.22
C ASN A 159 -16.58 0.42 -10.63
N SER A 160 -17.81 0.41 -10.09
CA SER A 160 -18.84 1.42 -10.38
C SER A 160 -18.47 2.79 -9.84
N GLU A 161 -18.03 2.89 -8.58
CA GLU A 161 -17.60 4.18 -7.98
C GLU A 161 -16.38 4.77 -8.68
N LEU A 162 -15.41 3.93 -9.05
CA LEU A 162 -14.26 4.37 -9.82
C LEU A 162 -14.68 4.84 -11.21
N GLY A 163 -15.60 4.13 -11.86
CA GLY A 163 -16.17 4.53 -13.15
C GLY A 163 -16.89 5.87 -13.08
N ALA A 164 -17.70 6.09 -12.05
CA ALA A 164 -18.38 7.35 -11.80
C ALA A 164 -17.40 8.51 -11.55
N ALA A 165 -16.36 8.29 -10.75
CA ALA A 165 -15.33 9.29 -10.49
C ALA A 165 -14.56 9.69 -11.76
N ILE A 166 -14.25 8.72 -12.64
CA ILE A 166 -13.60 8.97 -13.93
C ILE A 166 -14.55 9.74 -14.85
N ALA A 167 -15.82 9.32 -14.95
CA ALA A 167 -16.84 9.98 -15.75
C ALA A 167 -17.04 11.44 -15.33
N LEU A 168 -17.15 11.70 -14.03
CA LEU A 168 -17.27 13.05 -13.50
C LEU A 168 -16.02 13.89 -13.78
N ASN A 169 -14.84 13.32 -13.65
CA ASN A 169 -13.59 14.03 -13.98
C ASN A 169 -13.51 14.40 -15.46
N MET A 170 -13.95 13.53 -16.36
CA MET A 170 -14.00 13.82 -17.80
C MET A 170 -15.01 14.92 -18.13
N LEU A 171 -16.16 14.95 -17.44
CA LEU A 171 -17.17 16.02 -17.66
C LEU A 171 -16.70 17.40 -17.17
N VAL A 172 -15.89 17.46 -16.12
CA VAL A 172 -15.55 18.72 -15.44
C VAL A 172 -14.19 19.27 -15.88
N ASN A 173 -13.22 18.38 -16.18
CA ASN A 173 -11.82 18.75 -16.37
C ASN A 173 -11.31 18.54 -17.80
N ASP A 174 -12.16 18.13 -18.74
CA ASP A 174 -11.73 17.81 -20.11
C ASP A 174 -11.86 19.02 -21.04
N ASP A 175 -11.81 20.25 -20.61
CA ASP A 175 -11.83 21.51 -21.36
C ASP A 175 -12.64 21.47 -22.70
N GLU A 176 -13.43 20.42 -22.94
CA GLU A 176 -14.24 20.20 -24.11
C GLU A 176 -15.63 20.84 -23.93
N TRP A 177 -15.97 21.74 -24.79
CA TRP A 177 -17.27 22.41 -24.75
C TRP A 177 -18.39 21.42 -25.06
N LYS A 178 -19.32 21.20 -24.12
CA LYS A 178 -20.37 20.17 -24.16
C LYS A 178 -19.84 18.73 -24.09
N ALA A 179 -18.85 18.47 -23.22
CA ALA A 179 -18.41 17.11 -22.95
C ALA A 179 -19.59 16.22 -22.56
N GLU A 180 -19.67 15.04 -23.17
CA GLU A 180 -20.72 14.05 -22.90
C GLU A 180 -20.07 12.72 -22.49
N VAL A 181 -20.55 12.11 -21.41
CA VAL A 181 -20.10 10.80 -20.95
C VAL A 181 -21.25 9.82 -21.01
N TYR A 182 -21.06 8.74 -21.74
CA TYR A 182 -22.07 7.70 -21.92
C TYR A 182 -21.71 6.47 -21.08
N SER A 183 -22.67 6.00 -20.25
CA SER A 183 -22.58 4.72 -19.57
C SER A 183 -23.40 3.69 -20.32
N CYS A 184 -22.75 2.58 -20.70
CA CYS A 184 -23.41 1.47 -21.39
C CYS A 184 -23.27 0.19 -20.58
N ALA A 185 -24.35 -0.53 -20.37
CA ALA A 185 -24.37 -1.83 -19.69
C ALA A 185 -25.37 -2.79 -20.37
N SER A 186 -25.45 -4.01 -19.89
CA SER A 186 -26.38 -5.00 -20.39
C SER A 186 -27.85 -4.68 -20.13
N ASP A 187 -28.13 -3.87 -19.11
CA ASP A 187 -29.46 -3.33 -18.80
C ASP A 187 -29.39 -1.89 -18.28
N ARG A 188 -30.57 -1.23 -18.23
CA ARG A 188 -30.69 0.17 -17.84
C ARG A 188 -30.30 0.41 -16.37
N GLN A 189 -30.57 -0.51 -15.46
CA GLN A 189 -30.26 -0.35 -14.05
C GLN A 189 -28.76 -0.38 -13.82
N GLN A 190 -28.05 -1.30 -14.49
CA GLN A 190 -26.60 -1.35 -14.45
C GLN A 190 -25.94 -0.10 -15.06
N ALA A 191 -26.53 0.46 -16.15
CA ALA A 191 -26.01 1.68 -16.75
C ALA A 191 -26.19 2.90 -15.83
N ALA A 192 -27.27 2.93 -15.03
CA ALA A 192 -27.57 4.02 -14.11
C ALA A 192 -26.65 4.08 -12.88
N ILE A 193 -26.09 2.95 -12.44
CA ILE A 193 -25.25 2.86 -11.23
C ILE A 193 -24.09 3.89 -11.23
N VAL A 194 -23.54 4.21 -12.39
CA VAL A 194 -22.46 5.21 -12.53
C VAL A 194 -22.90 6.62 -12.16
N PHE A 195 -24.22 6.92 -12.25
CA PHE A 195 -24.79 8.25 -11.98
C PHE A 195 -25.52 8.32 -10.63
N ASP A 196 -25.73 7.19 -9.97
CA ASP A 196 -26.47 7.09 -8.70
C ASP A 196 -25.52 7.05 -7.47
N VAL A 197 -24.25 7.40 -7.63
CA VAL A 197 -23.20 7.39 -6.58
C VAL A 197 -23.09 8.74 -5.89
#